data_975e205e216052f739e5ef560059e5c3
#
_entry.id   975e205e216052f739e5ef560059e5c3
#
_cell.length_a   1.000
_cell.length_b   1.000
_cell.length_c   1.000
_cell.angle_alpha   90.00
_cell.angle_beta   90.00
_cell.angle_gamma   90.00
#
_symmetry.space_group_name_H-M   'P 1'
#
loop_
_entity.id
_entity.type
_entity.pdbx_description
1 polymer ?
#
loop_
_entity_poly.entity_id
_entity_poly.type
_entity_poly.pdbx_seq_one_letter_code
_entity_poly.pdbx_strand_id
1 'polypeptide(L)'
;MNYHHQILYQSLDINGGGKLDGDNTYVGGYVKHTTEGGIELLGNIGFTKSDLDAKFNSFTSVGDVDYSMISDGSSNADAITLSLKAKKPYSITETLRVEPMLGARYTLINQDAVESSDMNFRIDARDVTVLEGMAGADLVKDFSVANGKLSLKTGVEVSLLSISDSDDARYTLYGNEIALVNEEEIADSKVSTHVGFGYEHENGVGVDARYKFIWTDKGDSNRAEVGLSYRF
;
A
#
# COMPACT_ATOMS: atom_id res chain seq x y z
N MET A 1 -10.42 20.64 5.67
CA MET A 1 -9.25 20.05 5.00
C MET A 1 -8.41 19.43 6.09
N ASN A 2 -8.25 18.11 6.09
CA ASN A 2 -7.50 17.42 7.15
C ASN A 2 -6.17 16.95 6.58
N TYR A 3 -5.10 17.11 7.31
CA TYR A 3 -3.76 16.63 6.93
C TYR A 3 -3.45 15.34 7.70
N HIS A 4 -2.83 14.40 7.01
CA HIS A 4 -2.40 13.13 7.61
C HIS A 4 -0.91 12.95 7.35
N HIS A 5 -0.18 12.61 8.39
CA HIS A 5 1.23 12.21 8.30
C HIS A 5 1.33 10.78 8.83
N GLN A 6 1.92 9.88 8.06
CA GLN A 6 2.12 8.48 8.45
C GLN A 6 3.55 8.06 8.15
N ILE A 7 4.14 7.33 9.08
CA ILE A 7 5.37 6.56 8.88
C ILE A 7 4.95 5.10 8.82
N LEU A 8 5.37 4.39 7.77
CA LEU A 8 4.97 3.02 7.51
C LEU A 8 6.21 2.17 7.33
N TYR A 9 6.28 1.09 8.09
CA TYR A 9 7.24 0.01 7.85
C TYR A 9 6.57 -1.08 7.05
N GLN A 10 7.21 -1.55 5.98
CA GLN A 10 6.72 -2.63 5.14
C GLN A 10 7.84 -3.66 4.95
N SER A 11 7.51 -4.94 5.13
CA SER A 11 8.38 -6.07 4.80
C SER A 11 7.63 -6.99 3.85
N LEU A 12 8.28 -7.42 2.79
CA LEU A 12 7.75 -8.33 1.77
C LEU A 12 8.73 -9.48 1.59
N ASP A 13 8.27 -10.71 1.80
CA ASP A 13 9.02 -11.90 1.44
C ASP A 13 8.76 -12.24 -0.03
N ILE A 14 9.82 -12.34 -0.82
CA ILE A 14 9.73 -12.66 -2.25
C ILE A 14 9.83 -14.17 -2.40
N ASN A 15 8.85 -14.79 -3.06
CA ASN A 15 8.90 -16.21 -3.40
C ASN A 15 10.13 -16.49 -4.28
N GLY A 16 11.03 -17.35 -3.79
CA GLY A 16 12.30 -17.66 -4.47
C GLY A 16 13.55 -17.31 -3.65
N GLY A 17 13.40 -16.88 -2.38
CA GLY A 17 14.51 -16.65 -1.45
C GLY A 17 15.01 -15.21 -1.39
N GLY A 18 14.18 -14.24 -1.78
CA GLY A 18 14.46 -12.81 -1.61
C GLY A 18 13.70 -12.19 -0.43
N LYS A 19 14.23 -11.11 0.10
CA LYS A 19 13.59 -10.26 1.11
C LYS A 19 13.69 -8.81 0.67
N LEU A 20 12.57 -8.10 0.77
CA LEU A 20 12.50 -6.66 0.56
C LEU A 20 12.04 -6.03 1.87
N ASP A 21 12.88 -5.22 2.47
CA ASP A 21 12.56 -4.39 3.62
C ASP A 21 12.46 -2.93 3.16
N GLY A 22 11.53 -2.17 3.69
CA GLY A 22 11.39 -0.77 3.29
C GLY A 22 10.79 0.12 4.36
N ASP A 23 11.38 1.30 4.50
CA ASP A 23 10.85 2.38 5.29
C ASP A 23 10.09 3.35 4.37
N ASN A 24 8.83 3.59 4.70
CA ASN A 24 7.99 4.46 3.90
C ASN A 24 7.54 5.67 4.72
N THR A 25 7.74 6.84 4.17
CA THR A 25 7.19 8.09 4.70
C THR A 25 6.05 8.56 3.82
N TYR A 26 4.88 8.70 4.38
CA TYR A 26 3.69 9.18 3.68
C TYR A 26 3.25 10.54 4.20
N VAL A 27 2.95 11.46 3.29
CA VAL A 27 2.30 12.74 3.58
C VAL A 27 1.11 12.89 2.65
N GLY A 28 -0.05 13.19 3.20
CA GLY A 28 -1.24 13.32 2.36
C GLY A 28 -2.32 14.20 2.97
N GLY A 29 -3.28 14.55 2.12
CA GLY A 29 -4.46 15.29 2.50
C GLY A 29 -5.71 14.60 2.00
N TYR A 30 -6.81 14.78 2.69
CA TYR A 30 -8.08 14.26 2.26
C TYR A 30 -9.22 15.27 2.40
N VAL A 31 -10.23 15.10 1.59
CA VAL A 31 -11.49 15.81 1.67
C VAL A 31 -12.62 14.80 1.79
N LYS A 32 -13.55 15.07 2.70
CA LYS A 32 -14.78 14.31 2.86
C LYS A 32 -15.96 15.21 2.62
N HIS A 33 -16.90 14.75 1.81
CA HIS A 33 -18.18 15.40 1.56
C HIS A 33 -19.31 14.38 1.75
N THR A 34 -20.36 14.76 2.47
CA THR A 34 -21.55 13.92 2.64
C THR A 34 -22.69 14.55 1.87
N THR A 35 -23.25 13.80 0.92
CA THR A 35 -24.41 14.24 0.14
C THR A 35 -25.68 14.21 0.98
N GLU A 36 -26.75 14.89 0.52
CA GLU A 36 -28.08 14.84 1.16
C GLU A 36 -28.64 13.41 1.24
N GLY A 37 -28.29 12.54 0.29
CA GLY A 37 -28.66 11.10 0.29
C GLY A 37 -27.82 10.23 1.23
N GLY A 38 -26.92 10.82 2.05
CA GLY A 38 -26.08 10.11 3.01
C GLY A 38 -24.92 9.35 2.39
N ILE A 39 -24.56 9.62 1.13
CA ILE A 39 -23.34 9.08 0.51
C ILE A 39 -22.17 9.94 0.93
N GLU A 40 -21.15 9.30 1.46
CA GLU A 40 -19.87 9.92 1.80
C GLU A 40 -18.90 9.78 0.63
N LEU A 41 -18.45 10.90 0.10
CA LEU A 41 -17.40 10.99 -0.91
C LEU A 41 -16.08 11.33 -0.22
N LEU A 42 -15.06 10.52 -0.45
CA LEU A 42 -13.72 10.72 0.09
C LEU A 42 -12.73 10.85 -1.06
N GLY A 43 -12.13 12.03 -1.17
CA GLY A 43 -11.00 12.27 -2.06
C GLY A 43 -9.71 12.31 -1.25
N ASN A 44 -8.66 11.66 -1.73
CA ASN A 44 -7.35 11.65 -1.09
C ASN A 44 -6.26 11.94 -2.13
N ILE A 45 -5.26 12.72 -1.73
CA ILE A 45 -3.99 12.88 -2.42
C ILE A 45 -2.88 12.58 -1.45
N GLY A 46 -1.91 11.78 -1.86
CA GLY A 46 -0.77 11.40 -1.02
C GLY A 46 0.53 11.37 -1.80
N PHE A 47 1.60 11.66 -1.11
CA PHE A 47 2.97 11.48 -1.56
C PHE A 47 3.65 10.48 -0.62
N THR A 48 4.30 9.47 -1.17
CA THR A 48 5.08 8.47 -0.44
C THR A 48 6.50 8.54 -0.89
N LYS A 49 7.43 8.56 0.06
CA LYS A 49 8.84 8.30 -0.18
C LYS A 49 9.20 6.98 0.46
N SER A 50 9.86 6.11 -0.29
CA SER A 50 10.24 4.77 0.14
C SER A 50 11.73 4.59 0.00
N ASP A 51 12.39 4.12 1.07
CA ASP A 51 13.76 3.65 1.05
C ASP A 51 13.69 2.11 1.12
N LEU A 52 14.17 1.42 0.08
CA LEU A 52 14.00 -0.02 -0.11
C LEU A 52 15.35 -0.72 -0.05
N ASP A 53 15.47 -1.71 0.83
CA ASP A 53 16.61 -2.62 0.91
C ASP A 53 16.18 -4.00 0.40
N ALA A 54 16.80 -4.48 -0.66
CA ALA A 54 16.50 -5.76 -1.28
C ALA A 54 17.64 -6.74 -1.03
N LYS A 55 17.30 -7.95 -0.57
CA LYS A 55 18.22 -9.08 -0.46
C LYS A 55 17.77 -10.17 -1.40
N PHE A 56 18.63 -10.53 -2.32
CA PHE A 56 18.38 -11.60 -3.28
C PHE A 56 19.26 -12.80 -2.95
N ASN A 57 18.63 -13.95 -2.74
CA ASN A 57 19.34 -15.22 -2.62
C ASN A 57 19.07 -16.02 -3.90
N SER A 58 20.08 -16.19 -4.72
CA SER A 58 19.99 -17.05 -5.90
C SER A 58 20.78 -18.33 -5.68
N PHE A 59 20.16 -19.47 -5.93
CA PHE A 59 20.78 -20.79 -5.89
C PHE A 59 20.80 -21.35 -7.30
N THR A 60 21.96 -21.75 -7.75
CA THR A 60 22.10 -22.48 -9.02
C THR A 60 23.04 -23.65 -8.84
N SER A 61 22.70 -24.79 -9.42
CA SER A 61 23.56 -25.99 -9.43
C SER A 61 24.11 -26.18 -10.83
N VAL A 62 25.42 -26.32 -10.94
CA VAL A 62 26.09 -26.68 -12.18
C VAL A 62 26.85 -27.99 -11.96
N GLY A 63 26.32 -29.09 -12.46
CA GLY A 63 26.79 -30.44 -12.15
C GLY A 63 26.52 -30.76 -10.67
N ASP A 64 27.54 -31.24 -9.96
CA ASP A 64 27.46 -31.58 -8.54
C ASP A 64 27.88 -30.41 -7.59
N VAL A 65 28.00 -29.20 -8.14
CA VAL A 65 28.43 -28.01 -7.37
C VAL A 65 27.26 -27.05 -7.24
N ASP A 66 26.88 -26.76 -6.00
CA ASP A 66 25.88 -25.78 -5.67
C ASP A 66 26.54 -24.39 -5.49
N TYR A 67 26.03 -23.43 -6.24
CA TYR A 67 26.41 -22.05 -6.11
C TYR A 67 25.28 -21.28 -5.40
N SER A 68 25.58 -20.67 -4.27
CA SER A 68 24.69 -19.70 -3.63
C SER A 68 25.23 -18.30 -3.87
N MET A 69 24.37 -17.43 -4.32
CA MET A 69 24.68 -16.03 -4.55
C MET A 69 23.76 -15.19 -3.67
N ILE A 70 24.33 -14.40 -2.77
CA ILE A 70 23.61 -13.43 -1.97
C ILE A 70 23.99 -12.06 -2.53
N SER A 71 23.00 -11.28 -2.90
CA SER A 71 23.19 -9.91 -3.36
C SER A 71 22.32 -8.98 -2.56
N ASP A 72 22.92 -7.92 -2.03
CA ASP A 72 22.24 -6.82 -1.36
C ASP A 72 22.15 -5.65 -2.35
N GLY A 73 20.98 -5.04 -2.45
CA GLY A 73 20.76 -3.85 -3.25
C GLY A 73 19.86 -2.87 -2.51
N SER A 74 20.05 -1.58 -2.74
CA SER A 74 19.16 -0.55 -2.21
C SER A 74 18.58 0.28 -3.36
N SER A 75 17.38 0.79 -3.17
CA SER A 75 16.70 1.68 -4.12
C SER A 75 15.80 2.64 -3.38
N ASN A 76 15.58 3.80 -3.96
CA ASN A 76 14.57 4.73 -3.51
C ASN A 76 13.39 4.70 -4.48
N ALA A 77 12.19 4.96 -3.95
CA ALA A 77 11.02 5.15 -4.77
C ALA A 77 10.16 6.29 -4.22
N ASP A 78 9.69 7.13 -5.11
CA ASP A 78 8.72 8.18 -4.81
C ASP A 78 7.39 7.83 -5.47
N ALA A 79 6.27 8.02 -4.76
CA ALA A 79 4.97 7.76 -5.32
C ALA A 79 3.97 8.89 -5.04
N ILE A 80 3.16 9.21 -6.04
CA ILE A 80 2.00 10.09 -5.92
C ILE A 80 0.75 9.24 -6.07
N THR A 81 -0.15 9.32 -5.10
CA THR A 81 -1.41 8.58 -5.12
C THR A 81 -2.59 9.55 -5.08
N LEU A 82 -3.52 9.37 -6.00
CA LEU A 82 -4.84 10.00 -6.00
C LEU A 82 -5.89 8.91 -5.78
N SER A 83 -6.85 9.14 -4.88
CA SER A 83 -7.96 8.20 -4.73
C SER A 83 -9.29 8.91 -4.52
N LEU A 84 -10.34 8.30 -5.05
CA LEU A 84 -11.71 8.70 -4.83
C LEU A 84 -12.51 7.48 -4.39
N LYS A 85 -13.24 7.61 -3.27
CA LYS A 85 -14.10 6.56 -2.73
C LYS A 85 -15.48 7.13 -2.43
N ALA A 86 -16.51 6.37 -2.76
CA ALA A 86 -17.88 6.60 -2.34
C ALA A 86 -18.29 5.52 -1.35
N LYS A 87 -18.82 5.90 -0.20
CA LYS A 87 -19.34 5.02 0.85
C LYS A 87 -20.78 5.38 1.16
N LYS A 88 -21.59 4.40 1.48
CA LYS A 88 -22.94 4.63 1.99
C LYS A 88 -23.16 3.86 3.28
N PRO A 89 -23.12 4.54 4.46
CA PRO A 89 -23.38 3.90 5.73
C PRO A 89 -24.83 3.42 5.85
N TYR A 90 -25.04 2.18 6.27
CA TYR A 90 -26.33 1.61 6.63
C TYR A 90 -26.28 1.18 8.09
N SER A 91 -27.13 1.79 8.93
CA SER A 91 -27.24 1.43 10.34
C SER A 91 -27.99 0.10 10.48
N ILE A 92 -27.35 -0.89 11.11
CA ILE A 92 -27.98 -2.16 11.51
C ILE A 92 -28.62 -1.99 12.89
N THR A 93 -27.89 -1.30 13.79
CA THR A 93 -28.38 -0.87 15.12
C THR A 93 -27.94 0.57 15.37
N GLU A 94 -28.28 1.15 16.52
CA GLU A 94 -27.83 2.48 16.91
C GLU A 94 -26.30 2.63 16.95
N THR A 95 -25.58 1.52 17.20
CA THR A 95 -24.12 1.53 17.37
C THR A 95 -23.37 0.68 16.34
N LEU A 96 -24.07 -0.08 15.49
CA LEU A 96 -23.48 -0.96 14.49
C LEU A 96 -23.96 -0.54 13.10
N ARG A 97 -23.02 -0.32 12.17
CA ARG A 97 -23.32 -0.01 10.78
C ARG A 97 -22.41 -0.77 9.83
N VAL A 98 -22.91 -1.00 8.63
CA VAL A 98 -22.15 -1.50 7.48
C VAL A 98 -21.96 -0.36 6.47
N GLU A 99 -20.76 -0.24 5.92
CA GLU A 99 -20.37 0.84 5.00
C GLU A 99 -19.84 0.23 3.68
N PRO A 100 -20.73 -0.21 2.77
CA PRO A 100 -20.28 -0.60 1.44
C PRO A 100 -19.60 0.57 0.74
N MET A 101 -18.59 0.25 -0.07
CA MET A 101 -17.80 1.25 -0.78
C MET A 101 -17.44 0.81 -2.20
N LEU A 102 -17.32 1.81 -3.07
CA LEU A 102 -16.72 1.74 -4.39
C LEU A 102 -15.68 2.84 -4.51
N GLY A 103 -14.64 2.62 -5.28
CA GLY A 103 -13.61 3.65 -5.47
C GLY A 103 -12.67 3.34 -6.61
N ALA A 104 -11.85 4.35 -6.89
CA ALA A 104 -10.72 4.25 -7.80
C ALA A 104 -9.48 4.86 -7.17
N ARG A 105 -8.32 4.34 -7.56
CA ARG A 105 -7.01 4.83 -7.13
C ARG A 105 -6.11 4.92 -8.34
N TYR A 106 -5.41 6.02 -8.46
CA TYR A 106 -4.37 6.23 -9.46
C TYR A 106 -3.06 6.49 -8.72
N THR A 107 -2.02 5.73 -9.06
CA THR A 107 -0.70 5.84 -8.44
C THR A 107 0.36 5.97 -9.53
N LEU A 108 1.22 6.98 -9.38
CA LEU A 108 2.45 7.15 -10.15
C LEU A 108 3.61 6.82 -9.23
N ILE A 109 4.50 5.95 -9.65
CA ILE A 109 5.68 5.52 -8.89
C ILE A 109 6.89 5.78 -9.76
N ASN A 110 7.85 6.54 -9.25
CA ASN A 110 9.18 6.72 -9.83
C ASN A 110 10.14 5.92 -8.95
N GLN A 111 10.76 4.91 -9.50
CA GLN A 111 11.73 4.07 -8.81
C GLN A 111 13.13 4.38 -9.35
N ASP A 112 14.04 4.72 -8.45
CA ASP A 112 15.45 4.87 -8.76
C ASP A 112 16.08 3.52 -9.14
N ALA A 113 17.23 3.59 -9.81
CA ALA A 113 17.98 2.38 -10.14
C ALA A 113 18.36 1.60 -8.87
N VAL A 114 18.28 0.27 -8.95
CA VAL A 114 18.82 -0.63 -7.93
C VAL A 114 20.24 -0.99 -8.32
N GLU A 115 21.20 -0.73 -7.44
CA GLU A 115 22.60 -1.08 -7.65
C GLU A 115 23.08 -2.03 -6.57
N SER A 116 23.73 -3.12 -6.98
CA SER A 116 24.45 -4.01 -6.07
C SER A 116 25.94 -3.90 -6.33
N SER A 117 26.69 -3.54 -5.28
CA SER A 117 28.14 -3.39 -5.36
C SER A 117 28.88 -4.71 -5.56
N ASP A 118 28.30 -5.82 -5.08
CA ASP A 118 29.01 -7.11 -5.00
C ASP A 118 29.04 -7.87 -6.32
N MET A 119 28.12 -7.56 -7.25
CA MET A 119 28.00 -8.29 -8.51
C MET A 119 28.01 -7.41 -9.76
N ASN A 120 28.31 -6.10 -9.66
CA ASN A 120 28.09 -5.17 -10.77
C ASN A 120 26.71 -5.39 -11.41
N PHE A 121 25.69 -5.63 -10.58
CA PHE A 121 24.33 -5.78 -11.01
C PHE A 121 23.60 -4.46 -10.85
N ARG A 122 22.88 -4.08 -11.88
CA ARG A 122 22.08 -2.86 -11.88
C ARG A 122 20.75 -3.14 -12.55
N ILE A 123 19.68 -2.66 -11.92
CA ILE A 123 18.37 -2.49 -12.55
C ILE A 123 18.19 -1.00 -12.80
N ASP A 124 17.88 -0.60 -14.01
CA ASP A 124 17.68 0.81 -14.33
C ASP A 124 16.45 1.39 -13.62
N ALA A 125 16.45 2.70 -13.42
CA ALA A 125 15.32 3.45 -12.93
C ALA A 125 14.10 3.25 -13.84
N ARG A 126 12.90 3.23 -13.26
CA ARG A 126 11.66 3.05 -14.02
C ARG A 126 10.49 3.82 -13.42
N ASP A 127 9.56 4.16 -14.30
CA ASP A 127 8.29 4.74 -13.96
C ASP A 127 7.20 3.68 -14.04
N VAL A 128 6.31 3.65 -13.04
CA VAL A 128 5.17 2.73 -12.98
C VAL A 128 3.90 3.52 -12.74
N THR A 129 2.91 3.30 -13.58
CA THR A 129 1.57 3.87 -13.43
C THR A 129 0.59 2.76 -13.11
N VAL A 130 -0.23 2.96 -12.06
CA VAL A 130 -1.24 1.99 -11.65
C VAL A 130 -2.59 2.66 -11.52
N LEU A 131 -3.60 2.13 -12.21
CA LEU A 131 -5.01 2.48 -12.04
C LEU A 131 -5.77 1.29 -11.46
N GLU A 132 -6.34 1.46 -10.27
CA GLU A 132 -7.12 0.42 -9.60
C GLU A 132 -8.58 0.87 -9.45
N GLY A 133 -9.52 0.00 -9.81
CA GLY A 133 -10.92 0.07 -9.41
C GLY A 133 -11.17 -0.87 -8.23
N MET A 134 -11.87 -0.44 -7.20
CA MET A 134 -12.03 -1.22 -5.96
C MET A 134 -13.46 -1.21 -5.46
N ALA A 135 -13.88 -2.32 -4.84
CA ALA A 135 -15.12 -2.43 -4.07
C ALA A 135 -14.85 -3.05 -2.72
N GLY A 136 -15.69 -2.77 -1.75
CA GLY A 136 -15.53 -3.32 -0.41
C GLY A 136 -16.67 -2.99 0.52
N ALA A 137 -16.52 -3.42 1.76
CA ALA A 137 -17.43 -3.05 2.84
C ALA A 137 -16.69 -3.04 4.18
N ASP A 138 -17.05 -2.09 5.00
CA ASP A 138 -16.61 -1.96 6.38
C ASP A 138 -17.77 -2.27 7.33
N LEU A 139 -17.50 -2.99 8.40
CA LEU A 139 -18.37 -3.12 9.56
C LEU A 139 -17.80 -2.26 10.68
N VAL A 140 -18.60 -1.34 11.18
CA VAL A 140 -18.17 -0.36 12.19
C VAL A 140 -19.07 -0.47 13.41
N LYS A 141 -18.46 -0.63 14.58
CA LYS A 141 -19.11 -0.64 15.89
C LYS A 141 -18.63 0.56 16.70
N ASP A 142 -19.59 1.42 17.08
CA ASP A 142 -19.34 2.60 17.87
C ASP A 142 -19.66 2.35 19.35
N PHE A 143 -18.84 2.92 20.23
CA PHE A 143 -19.02 2.90 21.67
C PHE A 143 -18.89 4.32 22.20
N SER A 144 -19.86 4.75 22.99
CA SER A 144 -19.73 5.98 23.75
C SER A 144 -18.86 5.72 24.96
N VAL A 145 -17.79 6.47 25.10
CA VAL A 145 -16.87 6.40 26.23
C VAL A 145 -16.76 7.79 26.87
N ALA A 146 -16.20 7.88 28.08
CA ALA A 146 -16.02 9.17 28.73
C ALA A 146 -15.26 10.14 27.82
N ASN A 147 -15.83 11.33 27.60
CA ASN A 147 -15.27 12.46 26.83
C ASN A 147 -14.99 12.13 25.33
N GLY A 148 -15.70 11.13 24.75
CA GLY A 148 -15.47 10.86 23.34
C GLY A 148 -16.20 9.62 22.81
N LYS A 149 -15.76 9.19 21.63
CA LYS A 149 -16.32 8.07 20.89
C LYS A 149 -15.19 7.12 20.48
N LEU A 150 -15.33 5.85 20.82
CA LEU A 150 -14.47 4.76 20.34
C LEU A 150 -15.21 4.03 19.20
N SER A 151 -14.52 3.80 18.10
CA SER A 151 -15.03 3.04 16.96
C SER A 151 -14.12 1.84 16.68
N LEU A 152 -14.70 0.65 16.62
CA LEU A 152 -14.02 -0.54 16.09
C LEU A 152 -14.46 -0.76 14.66
N LYS A 153 -13.52 -1.08 13.79
CA LYS A 153 -13.73 -1.23 12.36
C LYS A 153 -13.07 -2.49 11.85
N THR A 154 -13.78 -3.25 11.04
CA THR A 154 -13.22 -4.34 10.25
C THR A 154 -13.81 -4.29 8.85
N GLY A 155 -13.07 -4.70 7.84
CA GLY A 155 -13.56 -4.62 6.48
C GLY A 155 -12.77 -5.46 5.51
N VAL A 156 -13.33 -5.55 4.31
CA VAL A 156 -12.75 -6.20 3.14
C VAL A 156 -12.81 -5.23 1.95
N GLU A 157 -11.76 -5.22 1.16
CA GLU A 157 -11.65 -4.46 -0.09
C GLU A 157 -11.07 -5.39 -1.16
N VAL A 158 -11.68 -5.43 -2.32
CA VAL A 158 -11.21 -6.19 -3.48
C VAL A 158 -10.91 -5.24 -4.64
N SER A 159 -9.82 -5.49 -5.35
CA SER A 159 -9.52 -4.82 -6.62
C SER A 159 -10.37 -5.49 -7.71
N LEU A 160 -11.20 -4.71 -8.38
CA LEU A 160 -12.07 -5.16 -9.48
C LEU A 160 -11.39 -4.98 -10.84
N LEU A 161 -10.45 -4.06 -10.91
CA LEU A 161 -9.70 -3.69 -12.09
C LEU A 161 -8.34 -3.20 -11.63
N SER A 162 -7.28 -3.70 -12.23
CA SER A 162 -5.93 -3.17 -12.10
C SER A 162 -5.35 -3.05 -13.49
N ILE A 163 -4.96 -1.85 -13.87
CA ILE A 163 -4.27 -1.55 -15.11
C ILE A 163 -2.94 -0.93 -14.71
N SER A 164 -1.87 -1.53 -15.17
CA SER A 164 -0.52 -1.01 -14.95
C SER A 164 0.17 -0.76 -16.27
N ASP A 165 0.98 0.26 -16.28
CA ASP A 165 1.91 0.59 -17.34
C ASP A 165 3.26 0.88 -16.70
N SER A 166 4.31 0.23 -17.17
CA SER A 166 5.66 0.39 -16.64
C SER A 166 6.66 0.42 -17.76
N ASP A 167 7.72 1.18 -17.58
CA ASP A 167 8.88 1.11 -18.45
C ASP A 167 9.53 -0.29 -18.37
N ASP A 168 10.15 -0.72 -19.48
CA ASP A 168 10.88 -1.99 -19.53
C ASP A 168 12.00 -1.98 -18.48
N ALA A 169 12.03 -3.01 -17.63
CA ALA A 169 13.13 -3.20 -16.70
C ALA A 169 14.39 -3.64 -17.46
N ARG A 170 15.44 -2.82 -17.43
CA ARG A 170 16.75 -3.15 -18.02
C ARG A 170 17.68 -3.59 -16.91
N TYR A 171 18.32 -4.73 -17.14
CA TYR A 171 19.25 -5.33 -16.20
C TYR A 171 20.66 -5.28 -16.80
N THR A 172 21.63 -4.82 -16.02
CA THR A 172 23.04 -4.85 -16.37
C THR A 172 23.77 -5.78 -15.39
N LEU A 173 24.51 -6.74 -15.91
CA LEU A 173 25.32 -7.66 -15.12
C LEU A 173 26.75 -7.65 -15.66
N TYR A 174 27.74 -7.38 -14.80
CA TYR A 174 29.16 -7.24 -15.17
C TYR A 174 29.39 -6.29 -16.36
N GLY A 175 28.61 -5.21 -16.45
CA GLY A 175 28.73 -4.23 -17.52
C GLY A 175 28.10 -4.65 -18.85
N ASN A 176 27.48 -5.82 -18.93
CA ASN A 176 26.73 -6.27 -20.11
C ASN A 176 25.23 -6.05 -19.87
N GLU A 177 24.59 -5.37 -20.80
CA GLU A 177 23.14 -5.20 -20.78
C GLU A 177 22.48 -6.53 -21.10
N ILE A 178 21.67 -7.04 -20.16
CA ILE A 178 20.79 -8.17 -20.34
C ILE A 178 19.38 -7.60 -20.36
N ALA A 179 18.81 -7.44 -21.54
CA ALA A 179 17.42 -7.08 -21.68
C ALA A 179 16.56 -8.29 -21.28
N LEU A 180 16.12 -8.36 -20.04
CA LEU A 180 15.03 -9.23 -19.63
C LEU A 180 13.76 -8.40 -19.78
N VAL A 181 13.01 -8.67 -20.86
CA VAL A 181 11.65 -8.19 -21.01
C VAL A 181 10.81 -8.98 -19.99
N ASN A 182 10.78 -8.54 -18.77
CA ASN A 182 9.74 -8.93 -17.85
C ASN A 182 8.68 -7.84 -17.92
N GLU A 183 7.60 -8.11 -18.62
CA GLU A 183 6.33 -7.49 -18.27
C GLU A 183 6.06 -7.91 -16.83
N GLU A 184 6.52 -7.11 -15.86
CA GLU A 184 6.06 -7.26 -14.48
C GLU A 184 4.57 -6.90 -14.49
N GLU A 185 3.75 -7.90 -14.73
CA GLU A 185 2.33 -7.82 -14.48
C GLU A 185 2.16 -7.44 -13.00
N ILE A 186 1.79 -6.20 -12.75
CA ILE A 186 1.31 -5.80 -11.43
C ILE A 186 0.11 -6.68 -11.11
N ALA A 187 0.05 -7.18 -9.89
CA ALA A 187 -0.97 -8.11 -9.44
C ALA A 187 -2.37 -7.76 -9.98
N ASP A 188 -2.93 -8.63 -10.81
CA ASP A 188 -4.24 -8.43 -11.43
C ASP A 188 -5.37 -8.53 -10.41
N SER A 189 -5.16 -9.30 -9.36
CA SER A 189 -6.12 -9.49 -8.29
C SER A 189 -5.53 -9.12 -6.94
N LYS A 190 -6.28 -8.32 -6.19
CA LYS A 190 -5.90 -7.90 -4.86
C LYS A 190 -7.10 -7.95 -3.95
N VAL A 191 -6.97 -8.71 -2.88
CA VAL A 191 -7.94 -8.75 -1.79
C VAL A 191 -7.25 -8.26 -0.54
N SER A 192 -7.90 -7.38 0.20
CA SER A 192 -7.38 -6.95 1.47
C SER A 192 -8.44 -6.98 2.55
N THR A 193 -8.03 -7.35 3.76
CA THR A 193 -8.84 -7.21 4.96
C THR A 193 -8.14 -6.30 5.94
N HIS A 194 -8.93 -5.67 6.79
CA HIS A 194 -8.37 -4.84 7.84
C HIS A 194 -9.18 -4.91 9.12
N VAL A 195 -8.51 -4.65 10.22
CA VAL A 195 -9.08 -4.38 11.52
C VAL A 195 -8.45 -3.11 12.09
N GLY A 196 -9.24 -2.28 12.74
CA GLY A 196 -8.74 -1.05 13.32
C GLY A 196 -9.65 -0.52 14.42
N PHE A 197 -9.14 0.45 15.13
CA PHE A 197 -9.92 1.24 16.07
C PHE A 197 -9.63 2.72 15.87
N GLY A 198 -10.61 3.56 16.19
CA GLY A 198 -10.47 5.00 16.21
C GLY A 198 -11.05 5.54 17.50
N TYR A 199 -10.39 6.50 18.11
CA TYR A 199 -10.92 7.25 19.23
C TYR A 199 -10.99 8.73 18.86
N GLU A 200 -12.14 9.35 19.04
CA GLU A 200 -12.35 10.78 18.82
C GLU A 200 -12.79 11.41 20.14
N HIS A 201 -11.98 12.32 20.65
CA HIS A 201 -12.29 13.09 21.85
C HIS A 201 -13.20 14.28 21.51
N GLU A 202 -14.03 14.73 22.45
CA GLU A 202 -14.99 15.83 22.26
C GLU A 202 -14.32 17.16 21.83
N ASN A 203 -13.04 17.38 22.19
CA ASN A 203 -12.27 18.54 21.77
C ASN A 203 -11.76 18.48 20.31
N GLY A 204 -12.13 17.45 19.55
CA GLY A 204 -11.77 17.28 18.15
C GLY A 204 -10.45 16.55 17.88
N VAL A 205 -9.70 16.17 18.92
CA VAL A 205 -8.51 15.31 18.75
C VAL A 205 -8.95 13.86 18.49
N GLY A 206 -8.39 13.24 17.48
CA GLY A 206 -8.63 11.84 17.14
C GLY A 206 -7.33 11.05 17.04
N VAL A 207 -7.40 9.78 17.43
CA VAL A 207 -6.34 8.78 17.24
C VAL A 207 -6.95 7.58 16.56
N ASP A 208 -6.30 7.06 15.53
CA ASP A 208 -6.71 5.81 14.89
C ASP A 208 -5.52 4.88 14.71
N ALA A 209 -5.80 3.57 14.76
CA ALA A 209 -4.84 2.55 14.39
C ALA A 209 -5.53 1.48 13.55
N ARG A 210 -4.82 0.97 12.58
CA ARG A 210 -5.32 -0.03 11.65
C ARG A 210 -4.24 -1.04 11.32
N TYR A 211 -4.64 -2.30 11.20
CA TYR A 211 -3.82 -3.35 10.65
C TYR A 211 -4.51 -3.94 9.41
N LYS A 212 -3.79 -4.02 8.31
CA LYS A 212 -4.29 -4.46 7.01
C LYS A 212 -3.48 -5.64 6.52
N PHE A 213 -4.16 -6.69 6.09
CA PHE A 213 -3.62 -7.80 5.31
C PHE A 213 -3.99 -7.61 3.85
N ILE A 214 -3.06 -7.90 2.96
CA ILE A 214 -3.22 -7.76 1.52
C ILE A 214 -2.74 -9.08 0.89
N TRP A 215 -3.63 -9.73 0.16
CA TRP A 215 -3.34 -10.89 -0.66
C TRP A 215 -3.39 -10.49 -2.12
N THR A 216 -2.40 -10.92 -2.87
CA THR A 216 -2.33 -10.75 -4.32
C THR A 216 -1.95 -12.07 -4.97
N ASP A 217 -2.12 -12.20 -6.26
CA ASP A 217 -1.63 -13.33 -7.06
C ASP A 217 -0.10 -13.43 -7.11
N LYS A 218 0.61 -12.38 -6.71
CA LYS A 218 2.09 -12.33 -6.69
C LYS A 218 2.70 -12.51 -5.30
N GLY A 219 1.90 -12.41 -4.23
CA GLY A 219 2.37 -12.56 -2.85
C GLY A 219 1.48 -11.86 -1.84
N ASP A 220 1.85 -11.98 -0.58
CA ASP A 220 1.10 -11.44 0.55
C ASP A 220 1.90 -10.33 1.22
N SER A 221 1.20 -9.33 1.72
CA SER A 221 1.79 -8.27 2.52
C SER A 221 0.90 -7.87 3.69
N ASN A 222 1.49 -7.22 4.68
CA ASN A 222 0.75 -6.67 5.79
C ASN A 222 1.22 -5.26 6.09
N ARG A 223 0.33 -4.47 6.71
CA ARG A 223 0.58 -3.06 6.98
C ARG A 223 -0.07 -2.64 8.29
N ALA A 224 0.70 -2.00 9.17
CA ALA A 224 0.20 -1.34 10.37
C ALA A 224 0.22 0.18 10.15
N GLU A 225 -0.87 0.84 10.52
CA GLU A 225 -1.03 2.30 10.37
C GLU A 225 -1.48 2.89 11.70
N VAL A 226 -0.92 4.03 12.08
CA VAL A 226 -1.38 4.84 13.21
C VAL A 226 -1.55 6.27 12.74
N GLY A 227 -2.71 6.87 13.03
CA GLY A 227 -3.04 8.23 12.62
C GLY A 227 -3.40 9.11 13.80
N LEU A 228 -3.07 10.39 13.66
CA LEU A 228 -3.54 11.46 14.53
C LEU A 228 -4.35 12.43 13.69
N SER A 229 -5.49 12.86 14.18
CA SER A 229 -6.35 13.82 13.51
C SER A 229 -6.80 14.92 14.46
N TYR A 230 -7.11 16.07 13.88
CA TYR A 230 -7.73 17.17 14.62
C TYR A 230 -8.84 17.78 13.77
N ARG A 231 -10.03 17.93 14.36
CA ARG A 231 -11.18 18.57 13.72
C ARG A 231 -11.35 19.98 14.27
N PHE A 232 -11.27 20.95 13.36
CA PHE A 232 -11.53 22.36 13.64
C PHE A 232 -13.02 22.68 13.66
#